data_046e05969ea9ad587914ac97229defad
#
_entry.id   046e05969ea9ad587914ac97229defad
#
_cell.length_a   1.000
_cell.length_b   1.000
_cell.length_c   1.000
_cell.angle_alpha   90.00
_cell.angle_beta   90.00
_cell.angle_gamma   90.00
#
_symmetry.space_group_name_H-M   'P 1'
#
loop_
_entity.id
_entity.type
_entity.pdbx_description
1 polymer ?
#
loop_
_entity_poly.entity_id
_entity_poly.type
_entity_poly.pdbx_seq_one_letter_code
_entity_poly.pdbx_strand_id
1 'polypeptide(L)'
;LKNRVGREIPDDILKDKNYKAFETTEIGHPDKQRVAPIVTVTNGDNKVVNSIKEIVEKLVKDGMTISFHHHLREGDQIFNDVMQAIIDLGIKDLTLAPSSLTNV
;
A
#
# COMPACT_ATOMS: atom_id res chain seq x y z
N LEU A 1 18.62 25.73 -14.41
CA LEU A 1 18.99 24.36 -14.79
C LEU A 1 17.85 23.67 -15.55
N LYS A 2 18.14 22.95 -16.63
CA LYS A 2 17.10 22.14 -17.33
C LYS A 2 17.25 20.68 -16.95
N ASN A 3 16.14 20.05 -16.68
CA ASN A 3 16.12 18.59 -16.54
C ASN A 3 16.10 17.90 -17.92
N ARG A 4 16.25 16.59 -17.96
CA ARG A 4 16.32 15.82 -19.22
C ARG A 4 15.05 15.90 -20.09
N VAL A 5 13.89 16.19 -19.52
CA VAL A 5 12.65 16.39 -20.28
C VAL A 5 12.45 17.85 -20.71
N GLY A 6 13.48 18.70 -20.58
CA GLY A 6 13.49 20.06 -21.05
C GLY A 6 12.79 21.09 -20.17
N ARG A 7 12.35 20.72 -18.98
CA ARG A 7 11.73 21.64 -18.02
C ARG A 7 12.79 22.40 -17.27
N GLU A 8 12.58 23.69 -17.10
CA GLU A 8 13.43 24.51 -16.24
C GLU A 8 13.13 24.24 -14.77
N ILE A 9 14.21 23.99 -14.03
CA ILE A 9 14.15 23.86 -12.57
C ILE A 9 14.70 25.16 -12.02
N PRO A 10 13.94 25.90 -11.19
CA PRO A 10 14.41 27.13 -10.57
C PRO A 10 15.68 26.87 -9.74
N ASP A 11 16.72 27.67 -9.94
CA ASP A 11 18.01 27.48 -9.27
C ASP A 11 17.94 27.73 -7.76
N ASP A 12 16.98 28.53 -7.31
CA ASP A 12 16.70 28.79 -5.90
C ASP A 12 16.23 27.54 -5.13
N ILE A 13 15.53 26.60 -5.80
CA ILE A 13 15.11 25.32 -5.19
C ILE A 13 16.32 24.42 -4.92
N LEU A 14 17.35 24.52 -5.76
CA LEU A 14 18.56 23.70 -5.66
C LEU A 14 19.64 24.34 -4.79
N LYS A 15 19.50 25.65 -4.48
CA LYS A 15 20.45 26.39 -3.70
C LYS A 15 20.58 25.81 -2.29
N ASP A 16 21.81 25.59 -1.89
CA ASP A 16 22.13 25.01 -0.56
C ASP A 16 21.64 23.58 -0.30
N LYS A 17 21.20 22.88 -1.36
CA LYS A 17 20.77 21.48 -1.28
C LYS A 17 21.55 20.62 -2.26
N ASN A 18 22.00 19.49 -1.81
CA ASN A 18 22.75 18.55 -2.65
C ASN A 18 21.82 17.71 -3.55
N TYR A 19 20.84 18.38 -4.19
CA TYR A 19 19.93 17.75 -5.12
C TYR A 19 20.45 17.86 -6.54
N LYS A 20 20.33 16.78 -7.29
CA LYS A 20 20.57 16.76 -8.73
C LYS A 20 19.24 16.79 -9.46
N ALA A 21 19.20 17.48 -10.61
CA ALA A 21 18.07 17.33 -11.50
C ALA A 21 17.91 15.86 -11.90
N PHE A 22 16.66 15.41 -12.03
CA PHE A 22 16.39 14.05 -12.46
C PHE A 22 17.03 13.83 -13.85
N GLU A 23 18.00 12.97 -13.89
CA GLU A 23 18.62 12.44 -15.09
C GLU A 23 18.12 11.02 -15.26
N THR A 24 17.34 10.77 -16.30
CA THR A 24 17.11 9.37 -16.65
C THR A 24 18.45 8.80 -17.06
N THR A 25 18.93 7.85 -16.33
CA THR A 25 20.07 7.08 -16.78
C THR A 25 19.75 6.46 -18.12
N GLU A 26 20.71 6.43 -19.05
CA GLU A 26 20.61 5.59 -20.26
C GLU A 26 20.74 4.10 -19.91
N ILE A 27 20.22 3.75 -18.78
CA ILE A 27 20.16 2.38 -18.37
C ILE A 27 19.13 1.76 -19.28
N GLY A 28 19.61 0.92 -20.17
CA GLY A 28 18.77 -0.14 -20.68
C GLY A 28 17.99 -0.69 -19.49
N HIS A 29 16.74 -0.97 -19.68
CA HIS A 29 15.84 -1.40 -18.62
C HIS A 29 16.60 -2.14 -17.54
N PRO A 30 16.63 -1.65 -16.29
CA PRO A 30 17.29 -2.37 -15.22
C PRO A 30 16.81 -3.80 -15.31
N ASP A 31 17.76 -4.73 -15.33
CA ASP A 31 17.40 -6.16 -15.28
C ASP A 31 16.23 -6.28 -14.36
N LYS A 32 15.15 -6.87 -14.85
CA LYS A 32 13.89 -6.96 -14.12
C LYS A 32 14.11 -7.78 -12.85
N GLN A 33 14.90 -7.25 -11.94
CA GLN A 33 15.00 -7.81 -10.61
C GLN A 33 13.62 -7.65 -9.98
N ARG A 34 12.95 -8.75 -9.86
CA ARG A 34 11.71 -8.79 -9.12
C ARG A 34 12.01 -8.50 -7.67
N VAL A 35 11.65 -7.32 -7.24
CA VAL A 35 11.84 -6.86 -5.86
C VAL A 35 10.85 -7.55 -4.90
N ALA A 36 9.77 -8.08 -5.42
CA ALA A 36 8.77 -8.78 -4.61
C ALA A 36 8.56 -10.22 -5.09
N PRO A 37 8.31 -11.15 -4.18
CA PRO A 37 7.96 -12.51 -4.57
C PRO A 37 6.70 -12.48 -5.43
N ILE A 38 6.71 -13.29 -6.50
CA ILE A 38 5.50 -13.49 -7.29
C ILE A 38 4.55 -14.31 -6.42
N VAL A 39 3.43 -13.72 -6.11
CA VAL A 39 2.30 -14.52 -5.65
C VAL A 39 1.80 -15.30 -6.85
N THR A 40 2.27 -16.53 -7.00
CA THR A 40 1.72 -17.46 -7.98
C THR A 40 0.35 -17.87 -7.49
N VAL A 41 -0.66 -17.38 -8.18
CA VAL A 41 -2.01 -17.94 -8.04
C VAL A 41 -2.02 -19.21 -8.86
N THR A 42 -2.30 -20.33 -8.23
CA THR A 42 -2.52 -21.56 -8.95
C THR A 42 -3.76 -21.41 -9.81
N ASN A 43 -3.65 -21.74 -11.10
CA ASN A 43 -4.81 -21.72 -11.99
C ASN A 43 -5.92 -22.59 -11.39
N GLY A 44 -7.08 -21.99 -11.15
CA GLY A 44 -8.24 -22.68 -10.58
C GLY A 44 -8.54 -22.32 -9.12
N ASP A 45 -7.67 -21.59 -8.42
CA ASP A 45 -7.98 -21.14 -7.06
C ASP A 45 -9.06 -20.04 -7.10
N ASN A 46 -10.19 -20.34 -6.51
CA ASN A 46 -11.22 -19.33 -6.31
C ASN A 46 -10.87 -18.47 -5.09
N LYS A 47 -10.57 -17.20 -5.35
CA LYS A 47 -10.28 -16.22 -4.30
C LYS A 47 -11.51 -15.50 -3.75
N VAL A 48 -12.67 -15.80 -4.31
CA VAL A 48 -13.92 -15.21 -3.85
C VAL A 48 -14.37 -15.94 -2.58
N VAL A 49 -14.61 -15.19 -1.54
CA VAL A 49 -15.16 -15.68 -0.26
C VAL A 49 -16.58 -15.16 -0.07
N ASN A 50 -17.34 -15.80 0.81
CA ASN A 50 -18.74 -15.45 1.01
C ASN A 50 -18.95 -14.30 2.00
N SER A 51 -17.95 -13.99 2.84
CA SER A 51 -18.05 -12.93 3.83
C SER A 51 -16.70 -12.37 4.24
N ILE A 52 -16.71 -11.16 4.78
CA ILE A 52 -15.53 -10.51 5.38
C ILE A 52 -15.02 -11.36 6.56
N LYS A 53 -15.91 -11.90 7.37
CA LYS A 53 -15.54 -12.74 8.52
C LYS A 53 -14.74 -13.96 8.08
N GLU A 54 -15.14 -14.61 7.00
CA GLU A 54 -14.43 -15.79 6.46
C GLU A 54 -12.99 -15.44 6.04
N ILE A 55 -12.77 -14.29 5.39
CA ILE A 55 -11.42 -13.88 4.97
C ILE A 55 -10.57 -13.48 6.17
N VAL A 56 -11.15 -12.77 7.14
CA VAL A 56 -10.45 -12.38 8.38
C VAL A 56 -10.03 -13.64 9.16
N GLU A 57 -10.90 -14.60 9.34
CA GLU A 57 -10.61 -15.86 10.03
C GLU A 57 -9.45 -16.64 9.38
N LYS A 58 -9.42 -16.66 8.04
CA LYS A 58 -8.39 -17.38 7.29
C LYS A 58 -7.03 -16.70 7.31
N LEU A 59 -7.00 -15.37 7.25
CA LEU A 59 -5.77 -14.63 6.93
C LEU A 59 -5.22 -13.83 8.11
N VAL A 60 -6.03 -13.39 9.05
CA VAL A 60 -5.60 -12.50 10.13
C VAL A 60 -5.28 -13.30 11.39
N LYS A 61 -4.12 -13.02 11.97
CA LYS A 61 -3.66 -13.63 13.22
C LYS A 61 -3.21 -12.55 14.20
N ASP A 62 -3.16 -12.91 15.47
CA ASP A 62 -2.63 -12.05 16.53
C ASP A 62 -1.25 -11.48 16.16
N GLY A 63 -1.01 -10.24 16.49
CA GLY A 63 0.25 -9.54 16.26
C GLY A 63 0.49 -9.04 14.83
N MET A 64 -0.44 -9.25 13.91
CA MET A 64 -0.29 -8.80 12.51
C MET A 64 -0.52 -7.31 12.35
N THR A 65 0.06 -6.75 11.27
CA THR A 65 -0.27 -5.42 10.79
C THR A 65 -1.26 -5.50 9.64
N ILE A 66 -2.36 -4.77 9.75
CA ILE A 66 -3.39 -4.68 8.70
C ILE A 66 -3.35 -3.29 8.09
N SER A 67 -3.26 -3.24 6.77
CA SER A 67 -3.29 -2.00 6.01
C SER A 67 -4.58 -1.84 5.24
N PHE A 68 -5.10 -0.64 5.25
CA PHE A 68 -6.24 -0.24 4.44
C PHE A 68 -5.82 0.89 3.50
N HIS A 69 -6.19 0.77 2.25
CA HIS A 69 -6.00 1.82 1.26
C HIS A 69 -7.35 2.23 0.70
N HIS A 70 -7.83 3.39 1.11
CA HIS A 70 -9.17 3.87 0.77
C HIS A 70 -9.20 5.39 0.62
N HIS A 71 -10.21 5.89 -0.07
CA HIS A 71 -10.48 7.31 -0.26
C HIS A 71 -11.75 7.79 0.45
N LEU A 72 -12.45 6.91 1.14
CA LEU A 72 -13.66 7.25 1.87
C LEU A 72 -13.29 7.99 3.14
N ARG A 73 -13.83 9.17 3.34
CA ARG A 73 -13.41 10.10 4.40
C ARG A 73 -14.40 10.25 5.55
N GLU A 74 -15.62 9.79 5.37
CA GLU A 74 -16.66 9.86 6.41
C GLU A 74 -17.36 8.51 6.47
N GLY A 75 -17.01 7.71 7.48
CA GLY A 75 -17.53 6.37 7.68
C GLY A 75 -17.08 5.38 6.61
N ASP A 76 -16.12 4.55 6.94
CA ASP A 76 -15.67 3.47 6.06
C ASP A 76 -16.34 2.16 6.46
N GLN A 77 -17.36 1.78 5.71
CA GLN A 77 -18.11 0.56 5.99
C GLN A 77 -17.22 -0.68 5.98
N ILE A 78 -16.30 -0.80 5.02
CA ILE A 78 -15.43 -1.97 4.91
C ILE A 78 -14.48 -2.03 6.11
N PHE A 79 -13.91 -0.89 6.51
CA PHE A 79 -13.07 -0.83 7.70
C PHE A 79 -13.85 -1.30 8.94
N ASN A 80 -15.04 -0.77 9.14
CA ASN A 80 -15.88 -1.11 10.28
C ASN A 80 -16.29 -2.59 10.27
N ASP A 81 -16.64 -3.15 9.13
CA ASP A 81 -17.01 -4.56 9.00
C ASP A 81 -15.81 -5.48 9.27
N VAL A 82 -14.61 -5.12 8.82
CA VAL A 82 -13.38 -5.86 9.12
C VAL A 82 -13.05 -5.78 10.61
N MET A 83 -13.15 -4.59 11.22
CA MET A 83 -12.91 -4.43 12.66
C MET A 83 -13.92 -5.20 13.50
N GLN A 84 -15.17 -5.21 13.10
CA GLN A 84 -16.20 -6.00 13.78
C GLN A 84 -15.90 -7.50 13.67
N ALA A 85 -15.49 -7.98 12.51
CA ALA A 85 -15.09 -9.37 12.34
C ALA A 85 -13.89 -9.76 13.20
N ILE A 86 -12.90 -8.88 13.35
CA ILE A 86 -11.72 -9.06 14.22
C ILE A 86 -12.17 -9.19 15.69
N ILE A 87 -13.06 -8.31 16.13
CA ILE A 87 -13.61 -8.32 17.49
C ILE A 87 -14.37 -9.64 17.74
N ASP A 88 -15.25 -10.02 16.83
CA ASP A 88 -16.06 -11.23 16.92
C ASP A 88 -15.21 -12.51 16.97
N LEU A 89 -14.05 -12.50 16.31
CA LEU A 89 -13.11 -13.63 16.31
C LEU A 89 -12.13 -13.60 17.49
N GLY A 90 -12.13 -12.52 18.27
CA GLY A 90 -11.25 -12.37 19.43
C GLY A 90 -9.77 -12.23 19.10
N ILE A 91 -9.44 -11.76 17.87
CA ILE A 91 -8.07 -11.54 17.42
C ILE A 91 -7.48 -10.30 18.13
N LYS A 92 -6.23 -10.39 18.59
CA LYS A 92 -5.60 -9.40 19.48
C LYS A 92 -4.26 -8.89 18.93
N ASP A 93 -3.76 -7.84 19.57
CA ASP A 93 -2.42 -7.27 19.35
C ASP A 93 -2.16 -6.84 17.90
N LEU A 94 -3.18 -6.36 17.21
CA LEU A 94 -3.07 -5.90 15.83
C LEU A 94 -2.55 -4.47 15.74
N THR A 95 -1.73 -4.22 14.72
CA THR A 95 -1.36 -2.87 14.30
C THR A 95 -2.20 -2.47 13.09
N LEU A 96 -2.81 -1.28 13.14
CA LEU A 96 -3.55 -0.73 12.02
C LEU A 96 -2.69 0.32 11.29
N ALA A 97 -2.53 0.15 9.99
CA ALA A 97 -1.77 1.05 9.13
C ALA A 97 -2.62 1.53 7.94
N PRO A 98 -3.69 2.30 8.18
CA PRO A 98 -4.51 2.84 7.10
C PRO A 98 -3.80 3.98 6.38
N SER A 99 -4.09 4.15 5.08
CA SER A 99 -3.56 5.27 4.30
C SER A 99 -4.11 6.63 4.76
N SER A 100 -5.31 6.63 5.31
CA SER A 100 -5.91 7.80 5.96
C SER A 100 -6.95 7.29 6.98
N LEU A 101 -6.90 7.83 8.17
CA LEU A 101 -7.87 7.56 9.23
C LEU A 101 -8.51 8.90 9.58
N THR A 102 -9.74 9.09 9.15
CA THR A 102 -10.61 10.18 9.59
C THR A 102 -11.69 9.60 10.49
N ASN A 103 -12.59 10.41 11.00
CA ASN A 103 -13.69 9.96 11.86
C ASN A 103 -14.42 8.76 11.24
N VAL A 104 -14.30 7.62 11.87
CA VAL A 104 -14.85 6.34 11.43
C VAL A 104 -16.13 6.07 12.19
#